data_23f5b3ef331687bfdafeeaea29e50c5e
#
_entry.id   23f5b3ef331687bfdafeeaea29e50c5e
#
_cell.length_a   1.000
_cell.length_b   1.000
_cell.length_c   1.000
_cell.angle_alpha   90.00
_cell.angle_beta   90.00
_cell.angle_gamma   90.00
#
_symmetry.space_group_name_H-M   'P 1'
#
loop_
_entity.id
_entity.type
_entity.pdbx_description
1 polymer ?
#
loop_
_entity_poly.entity_id
_entity_poly.type
_entity_poly.pdbx_seq_one_letter_code
_entity_poly.pdbx_strand_id
1 'polypeptide(L)'
;MEEMVMTDAAFAADAAAADAAMQELRLPMVTMRGIQKSYGGKPVLKDINLRVFAGDVLAILGPSGSGKSTLLRCLCHLESIDDGYIGVLGQTYAGEDDIGGVSYVAGEAERQILGHMGMVFQQFNLFPHMTVFENLMLAPVHVKHVPRDEAEATAIAMLRKVGLEEHRDKYPGQLSGGQQQRVAIARALCMHPDIMLFDEPTSALDPELTGEVLRTMRQLADENMTMLVVTHEMPFAHDVANKIMF
;
A
#
# COMPACT_ATOMS: atom_id res chain seq x y z
N MET A 1 19.33 23.52 -46.97
CA MET A 1 18.87 22.45 -46.03
C MET A 1 19.23 22.91 -44.64
N GLU A 2 18.26 23.51 -43.93
CA GLU A 2 18.45 23.85 -42.50
C GLU A 2 18.17 22.58 -41.70
N GLU A 3 19.21 22.08 -41.02
CA GLU A 3 19.04 21.04 -40.01
C GLU A 3 18.32 21.65 -38.82
N MET A 4 17.10 21.20 -38.58
CA MET A 4 16.31 21.55 -37.42
C MET A 4 16.89 20.81 -36.20
N VAL A 5 17.78 21.48 -35.47
CA VAL A 5 18.34 20.98 -34.21
C VAL A 5 17.25 21.15 -33.13
N MET A 6 16.63 20.07 -32.71
CA MET A 6 15.75 20.07 -31.54
C MET A 6 16.58 20.37 -30.29
N THR A 7 16.14 21.34 -29.49
CA THR A 7 16.80 21.69 -28.22
C THR A 7 16.48 20.63 -27.14
N ASP A 8 17.39 20.41 -26.21
CA ASP A 8 17.22 19.45 -25.09
C ASP A 8 15.88 19.64 -24.32
N ALA A 9 15.39 20.87 -24.23
CA ALA A 9 14.11 21.20 -23.63
C ALA A 9 12.90 20.66 -24.45
N ALA A 10 12.98 20.66 -25.78
CA ALA A 10 11.95 20.13 -26.65
C ALA A 10 11.92 18.59 -26.60
N PHE A 11 13.10 17.94 -26.50
CA PHE A 11 13.22 16.50 -26.32
C PHE A 11 12.65 16.04 -24.97
N ALA A 12 12.90 16.79 -23.89
CA ALA A 12 12.36 16.51 -22.56
C ALA A 12 10.83 16.70 -22.51
N ALA A 13 10.29 17.71 -23.19
CA ALA A 13 8.84 17.94 -23.29
C ALA A 13 8.12 16.84 -24.10
N ASP A 14 8.74 16.38 -25.19
CA ASP A 14 8.19 15.32 -26.05
C ASP A 14 8.23 13.95 -25.32
N ALA A 15 9.30 13.67 -24.58
CA ALA A 15 9.42 12.47 -23.73
C ALA A 15 8.39 12.47 -22.59
N ALA A 16 8.16 13.61 -21.93
CA ALA A 16 7.13 13.74 -20.91
C ALA A 16 5.70 13.59 -21.46
N ALA A 17 5.44 14.12 -22.67
CA ALA A 17 4.16 13.94 -23.36
C ALA A 17 3.94 12.49 -23.83
N ALA A 18 4.98 11.82 -24.28
CA ALA A 18 4.93 10.40 -24.65
C ALA A 18 4.71 9.51 -23.43
N ASP A 19 5.36 9.79 -22.29
CA ASP A 19 5.15 9.10 -21.02
C ASP A 19 3.72 9.30 -20.49
N ALA A 20 3.18 10.51 -20.59
CA ALA A 20 1.80 10.81 -20.20
C ALA A 20 0.80 10.06 -21.09
N ALA A 21 1.02 10.01 -22.42
CA ALA A 21 0.19 9.27 -23.36
C ALA A 21 0.29 7.75 -23.15
N MET A 22 1.48 7.23 -22.79
CA MET A 22 1.67 5.82 -22.43
C MET A 22 1.01 5.48 -21.10
N GLN A 23 0.96 6.41 -20.13
CA GLN A 23 0.23 6.25 -18.86
C GLN A 23 -1.30 6.22 -19.05
N GLU A 24 -1.84 6.97 -20.02
CA GLU A 24 -3.27 6.91 -20.38
C GLU A 24 -3.70 5.55 -20.96
N LEU A 25 -2.77 4.81 -21.58
CA LEU A 25 -3.01 3.46 -22.13
C LEU A 25 -2.81 2.35 -21.09
N ARG A 26 -2.20 2.63 -19.93
CA ARG A 26 -2.04 1.65 -18.83
C ARG A 26 -3.29 1.61 -17.98
N LEU A 27 -3.79 0.41 -17.67
CA LEU A 27 -4.84 0.25 -16.68
C LEU A 27 -4.27 0.58 -15.29
N PRO A 28 -4.91 1.51 -14.53
CA PRO A 28 -4.49 1.81 -13.19
C PRO A 28 -4.73 0.63 -12.24
N MET A 29 -3.80 0.40 -11.33
CA MET A 29 -3.92 -0.56 -10.24
C MET A 29 -5.00 -0.13 -9.24
N VAL A 30 -5.05 1.18 -8.95
CA VAL A 30 -6.08 1.80 -8.11
C VAL A 30 -6.62 3.03 -8.80
N THR A 31 -7.93 3.17 -8.81
CA THR A 31 -8.65 4.39 -9.22
C THR A 31 -9.59 4.79 -8.10
N MET A 32 -9.50 6.02 -7.63
CA MET A 32 -10.49 6.63 -6.75
C MET A 32 -11.00 7.91 -7.41
N ARG A 33 -12.32 8.11 -7.43
CA ARG A 33 -12.96 9.27 -8.05
C ARG A 33 -14.04 9.81 -7.14
N GLY A 34 -14.00 11.11 -6.86
CA GLY A 34 -15.03 11.80 -6.11
C GLY A 34 -15.21 11.29 -4.68
N ILE A 35 -14.17 10.69 -4.07
CA ILE A 35 -14.30 10.03 -2.77
C ILE A 35 -14.68 11.05 -1.70
N GLN A 36 -15.77 10.77 -1.02
CA GLN A 36 -16.25 11.54 0.13
C GLN A 36 -16.37 10.64 1.36
N LYS A 37 -16.01 11.19 2.52
CA LYS A 37 -16.17 10.54 3.82
C LYS A 37 -16.38 11.57 4.91
N SER A 38 -17.40 11.34 5.75
CA SER A 38 -17.73 12.19 6.90
C SER A 38 -17.89 11.37 8.16
N TYR A 39 -17.59 11.95 9.30
CA TYR A 39 -17.86 11.38 10.61
C TYR A 39 -18.69 12.37 11.44
N GLY A 40 -19.87 11.96 11.87
CA GLY A 40 -20.77 12.83 12.64
C GLY A 40 -21.10 14.15 11.95
N GLY A 41 -21.27 14.12 10.62
CA GLY A 41 -21.54 15.29 9.79
C GLY A 41 -20.34 16.18 9.49
N LYS A 42 -19.13 15.84 9.96
CA LYS A 42 -17.90 16.55 9.64
C LYS A 42 -17.20 15.87 8.46
N PRO A 43 -17.02 16.54 7.31
CA PRO A 43 -16.35 15.97 6.16
C PRO A 43 -14.85 15.82 6.43
N VAL A 44 -14.31 14.62 6.17
CA VAL A 44 -12.91 14.26 6.30
C VAL A 44 -12.26 14.07 4.93
N LEU A 45 -12.90 13.31 4.04
CA LEU A 45 -12.49 13.22 2.64
C LEU A 45 -13.49 14.04 1.81
N LYS A 46 -12.96 14.87 0.90
CA LYS A 46 -13.76 15.81 0.10
C LYS A 46 -13.31 15.72 -1.35
N ASP A 47 -14.08 15.02 -2.18
CA ASP A 47 -13.84 14.89 -3.62
C ASP A 47 -12.40 14.43 -3.95
N ILE A 48 -11.91 13.35 -3.28
CA ILE A 48 -10.58 12.84 -3.51
C ILE A 48 -10.54 12.06 -4.83
N ASN A 49 -9.60 12.45 -5.68
CA ASN A 49 -9.37 11.84 -6.98
C ASN A 49 -7.91 11.39 -7.09
N LEU A 50 -7.67 10.10 -7.37
CA LEU A 50 -6.31 9.59 -7.58
C LEU A 50 -6.29 8.39 -8.54
N ARG A 51 -5.13 8.19 -9.18
CA ARG A 51 -4.81 7.00 -9.97
C ARG A 51 -3.40 6.54 -9.63
N VAL A 52 -3.27 5.25 -9.34
CA VAL A 52 -2.00 4.59 -9.05
C VAL A 52 -1.77 3.52 -10.10
N PHE A 53 -0.61 3.51 -10.72
CA PHE A 53 -0.23 2.55 -11.75
C PHE A 53 0.78 1.54 -11.19
N ALA A 54 1.00 0.44 -11.91
CA ALA A 54 1.98 -0.56 -11.50
C ALA A 54 3.38 0.05 -11.34
N GLY A 55 4.01 -0.22 -10.19
CA GLY A 55 5.32 0.33 -9.82
C GLY A 55 5.29 1.76 -9.26
N ASP A 56 4.11 2.40 -9.14
CA ASP A 56 4.03 3.69 -8.48
C ASP A 56 4.26 3.55 -6.97
N VAL A 57 5.02 4.50 -6.44
CA VAL A 57 5.13 4.77 -5.00
C VAL A 57 4.48 6.12 -4.74
N LEU A 58 3.21 6.09 -4.30
CA LEU A 58 2.46 7.30 -3.95
C LEU A 58 2.67 7.63 -2.48
N ALA A 59 3.40 8.70 -2.17
CA ALA A 59 3.46 9.25 -0.81
C ALA A 59 2.27 10.18 -0.55
N ILE A 60 1.55 9.93 0.54
CA ILE A 60 0.43 10.75 0.99
C ILE A 60 0.91 11.51 2.23
N LEU A 61 1.06 12.83 2.07
CA LEU A 61 1.57 13.74 3.08
C LEU A 61 0.45 14.65 3.59
N GLY A 62 0.65 15.28 4.74
CA GLY A 62 -0.28 16.26 5.30
C GLY A 62 -0.35 16.21 6.82
N PRO A 63 -1.02 17.17 7.46
CA PRO A 63 -1.13 17.25 8.91
C PRO A 63 -1.92 16.08 9.51
N SER A 64 -1.73 15.82 10.81
CA SER A 64 -2.52 14.83 11.54
C SER A 64 -4.00 15.19 11.46
N GLY A 65 -4.86 14.18 11.28
CA GLY A 65 -6.31 14.37 11.16
C GLY A 65 -6.80 14.85 9.78
N SER A 66 -5.94 14.97 8.76
CA SER A 66 -6.36 15.38 7.40
C SER A 66 -7.07 14.27 6.60
N GLY A 67 -7.23 13.06 7.15
CA GLY A 67 -7.96 11.98 6.48
C GLY A 67 -7.07 10.96 5.75
N LYS A 68 -5.73 11.07 5.81
CA LYS A 68 -4.80 10.16 5.11
C LYS A 68 -5.04 8.68 5.42
N SER A 69 -5.05 8.33 6.71
CA SER A 69 -5.34 6.95 7.15
C SER A 69 -6.76 6.53 6.79
N THR A 70 -7.73 7.45 6.83
CA THR A 70 -9.11 7.18 6.40
C THR A 70 -9.16 6.80 4.93
N LEU A 71 -8.38 7.47 4.07
CA LEU A 71 -8.30 7.14 2.64
C LEU A 71 -7.83 5.70 2.41
N LEU A 72 -6.73 5.28 3.08
CA LEU A 72 -6.24 3.91 2.98
C LEU A 72 -7.25 2.89 3.54
N ARG A 73 -7.91 3.23 4.66
CA ARG A 73 -8.94 2.36 5.26
C ARG A 73 -10.16 2.21 4.36
N CYS A 74 -10.57 3.25 3.65
CA CYS A 74 -11.63 3.16 2.65
C CYS A 74 -11.21 2.24 1.50
N LEU A 75 -9.96 2.29 1.05
CA LEU A 75 -9.46 1.42 -0.01
C LEU A 75 -9.48 -0.07 0.40
N CYS A 76 -9.22 -0.38 1.68
CA CYS A 76 -9.28 -1.75 2.21
C CYS A 76 -10.65 -2.15 2.77
N HIS A 77 -11.69 -1.32 2.61
CA HIS A 77 -13.02 -1.52 3.21
C HIS A 77 -13.00 -1.76 4.73
N LEU A 78 -12.01 -1.18 5.42
CA LEU A 78 -12.03 -1.06 6.87
C LEU A 78 -12.94 0.10 7.32
N GLU A 79 -13.22 1.02 6.38
CA GLU A 79 -14.18 2.12 6.46
C GLU A 79 -14.89 2.21 5.12
N SER A 80 -16.20 2.46 5.11
CA SER A 80 -16.96 2.68 3.86
C SER A 80 -16.89 4.15 3.45
N ILE A 81 -16.82 4.42 2.15
CA ILE A 81 -16.99 5.79 1.61
C ILE A 81 -18.47 6.19 1.68
N ASP A 82 -18.72 7.50 1.76
CA ASP A 82 -20.09 8.03 1.74
C ASP A 82 -20.55 8.33 0.31
N ASP A 83 -19.59 8.62 -0.60
CA ASP A 83 -19.84 8.87 -2.02
C ASP A 83 -18.55 8.65 -2.83
N GLY A 84 -18.68 8.40 -4.13
CA GLY A 84 -17.57 8.23 -5.07
C GLY A 84 -17.42 6.81 -5.61
N TYR A 85 -16.29 6.59 -6.27
CA TYR A 85 -15.97 5.33 -6.96
C TYR A 85 -14.56 4.83 -6.61
N ILE A 86 -14.44 3.56 -6.31
CA ILE A 86 -13.16 2.85 -6.15
C ILE A 86 -13.06 1.71 -7.16
N GLY A 87 -12.01 1.71 -7.97
CA GLY A 87 -11.63 0.60 -8.84
C GLY A 87 -10.27 0.05 -8.44
N VAL A 88 -10.14 -1.26 -8.45
CA VAL A 88 -8.88 -1.98 -8.17
C VAL A 88 -8.62 -2.97 -9.30
N LEU A 89 -7.43 -2.93 -9.91
CA LEU A 89 -7.03 -3.79 -11.03
C LEU A 89 -8.05 -3.81 -12.19
N GLY A 90 -8.65 -2.65 -12.48
CA GLY A 90 -9.67 -2.51 -13.53
C GLY A 90 -11.07 -3.03 -13.17
N GLN A 91 -11.25 -3.57 -11.97
CA GLN A 91 -12.55 -4.03 -11.46
C GLN A 91 -13.18 -2.95 -10.58
N THR A 92 -14.49 -2.77 -10.66
CA THR A 92 -15.25 -1.91 -9.74
C THR A 92 -15.24 -2.56 -8.35
N TYR A 93 -14.75 -1.84 -7.35
CA TYR A 93 -14.72 -2.29 -5.96
C TYR A 93 -15.80 -1.63 -5.12
N ALA A 94 -15.99 -0.31 -5.28
CA ALA A 94 -17.09 0.44 -4.69
C ALA A 94 -17.62 1.45 -5.71
N GLY A 95 -18.91 1.69 -5.70
CA GLY A 95 -19.57 2.66 -6.59
C GLY A 95 -21.04 2.81 -6.32
N GLU A 96 -21.71 3.62 -7.12
CA GLU A 96 -23.14 3.90 -7.01
C GLU A 96 -23.96 2.60 -7.07
N ASP A 97 -24.87 2.45 -6.14
CA ASP A 97 -25.84 1.36 -6.08
C ASP A 97 -27.18 1.71 -6.74
N ASP A 98 -28.07 0.74 -6.84
CA ASP A 98 -29.36 0.87 -7.53
C ASP A 98 -30.34 1.87 -6.87
N ILE A 99 -30.01 2.36 -5.66
CA ILE A 99 -30.86 3.30 -4.88
C ILE A 99 -30.22 4.66 -4.68
N GLY A 100 -29.09 4.94 -5.40
CA GLY A 100 -28.38 6.22 -5.35
C GLY A 100 -27.49 6.39 -4.12
N GLY A 101 -27.12 5.27 -3.46
CA GLY A 101 -26.08 5.20 -2.44
C GLY A 101 -24.76 4.67 -3.00
N VAL A 102 -23.82 4.36 -2.12
CA VAL A 102 -22.58 3.68 -2.50
C VAL A 102 -22.49 2.33 -1.79
N SER A 103 -22.17 1.31 -2.57
CA SER A 103 -21.91 -0.03 -2.04
C SER A 103 -20.56 -0.56 -2.52
N TYR A 104 -19.94 -1.39 -1.67
CA TYR A 104 -18.79 -2.20 -2.02
C TYR A 104 -19.28 -3.55 -2.56
N VAL A 105 -18.51 -4.12 -3.48
CA VAL A 105 -18.72 -5.52 -3.83
C VAL A 105 -18.55 -6.39 -2.58
N ALA A 106 -19.26 -7.51 -2.52
CA ALA A 106 -19.30 -8.34 -1.32
C ALA A 106 -18.94 -9.81 -1.62
N GLY A 107 -18.68 -10.56 -0.56
CA GLY A 107 -18.47 -12.00 -0.64
C GLY A 107 -17.16 -12.40 -1.31
N GLU A 108 -17.24 -13.29 -2.30
CA GLU A 108 -16.03 -13.80 -2.98
C GLU A 108 -15.30 -12.73 -3.81
N ALA A 109 -16.05 -11.86 -4.50
CA ALA A 109 -15.47 -10.78 -5.29
C ALA A 109 -14.67 -9.78 -4.41
N GLU A 110 -15.19 -9.46 -3.23
CA GLU A 110 -14.49 -8.65 -2.24
C GLU A 110 -13.20 -9.32 -1.77
N ARG A 111 -13.27 -10.61 -1.40
CA ARG A 111 -12.09 -11.38 -0.97
C ARG A 111 -10.99 -11.43 -2.03
N GLN A 112 -11.38 -11.59 -3.29
CA GLN A 112 -10.43 -11.58 -4.42
C GLN A 112 -9.76 -10.21 -4.54
N ILE A 113 -10.50 -9.11 -4.53
CA ILE A 113 -9.95 -7.75 -4.62
C ILE A 113 -9.04 -7.46 -3.41
N LEU A 114 -9.49 -7.75 -2.19
CA LEU A 114 -8.67 -7.57 -0.97
C LEU A 114 -7.41 -8.44 -0.97
N GLY A 115 -7.46 -9.61 -1.61
CA GLY A 115 -6.32 -10.50 -1.77
C GLY A 115 -5.15 -9.92 -2.58
N HIS A 116 -5.41 -8.88 -3.37
CA HIS A 116 -4.38 -8.12 -4.11
C HIS A 116 -3.74 -7.00 -3.29
N MET A 117 -4.23 -6.71 -2.10
CA MET A 117 -3.77 -5.61 -1.26
C MET A 117 -3.20 -6.13 0.06
N GLY A 118 -1.98 -5.67 0.40
CA GLY A 118 -1.37 -5.88 1.71
C GLY A 118 -1.39 -4.58 2.50
N MET A 119 -1.86 -4.59 3.75
CA MET A 119 -1.86 -3.41 4.60
C MET A 119 -0.95 -3.56 5.81
N VAL A 120 -0.13 -2.54 6.03
CA VAL A 120 0.77 -2.39 7.17
C VAL A 120 0.32 -1.17 7.96
N PHE A 121 -0.02 -1.37 9.23
CA PHE A 121 -0.56 -0.36 10.11
C PHE A 121 0.54 0.34 10.92
N GLN A 122 0.23 1.49 11.47
CA GLN A 122 1.05 2.22 12.43
C GLN A 122 1.39 1.37 13.66
N GLN A 123 0.41 0.66 14.22
CA GLN A 123 0.61 -0.37 15.21
C GLN A 123 0.85 -1.69 14.48
N PHE A 124 1.83 -2.45 14.87
CA PHE A 124 2.32 -3.66 14.18
C PHE A 124 1.23 -4.73 13.97
N ASN A 125 0.23 -4.75 14.88
CA ASN A 125 -0.92 -5.66 14.86
C ASN A 125 -0.54 -7.14 14.70
N LEU A 126 0.61 -7.53 15.28
CA LEU A 126 1.02 -8.92 15.34
C LEU A 126 0.19 -9.67 16.41
N PHE A 127 -0.09 -10.92 16.17
CA PHE A 127 -0.73 -11.79 17.14
C PHE A 127 0.26 -12.12 18.26
N PRO A 128 0.09 -11.60 19.50
CA PRO A 128 1.11 -11.66 20.54
C PRO A 128 1.32 -13.09 21.10
N HIS A 129 0.34 -13.96 20.93
CA HIS A 129 0.36 -15.36 21.37
C HIS A 129 0.89 -16.33 20.32
N MET A 130 1.28 -15.83 19.16
CA MET A 130 1.89 -16.58 18.06
C MET A 130 3.34 -16.16 17.88
N THR A 131 4.19 -17.09 17.49
CA THR A 131 5.55 -16.79 17.07
C THR A 131 5.57 -15.92 15.80
N VAL A 132 6.71 -15.35 15.47
CA VAL A 132 6.93 -14.62 14.20
C VAL A 132 6.52 -15.49 13.01
N PHE A 133 6.98 -16.73 12.99
CA PHE A 133 6.70 -17.68 11.91
C PHE A 133 5.20 -17.98 11.79
N GLU A 134 4.54 -18.26 12.90
CA GLU A 134 3.08 -18.51 12.92
C GLU A 134 2.27 -17.30 12.46
N ASN A 135 2.71 -16.08 12.79
CA ASN A 135 2.11 -14.84 12.28
C ASN A 135 2.15 -14.75 10.74
N LEU A 136 3.25 -15.20 10.11
CA LEU A 136 3.38 -15.19 8.66
C LEU A 136 2.57 -16.32 7.99
N MET A 137 2.47 -17.47 8.64
CA MET A 137 1.82 -18.66 8.11
C MET A 137 0.29 -18.58 8.12
N LEU A 138 -0.27 -17.79 9.04
CA LEU A 138 -1.70 -17.82 9.35
C LEU A 138 -2.58 -17.55 8.11
N ALA A 139 -2.37 -16.42 7.45
CA ALA A 139 -3.20 -16.00 6.33
C ALA A 139 -2.99 -16.86 5.07
N PRO A 140 -1.77 -17.18 4.63
CA PRO A 140 -1.56 -18.08 3.50
C PRO A 140 -2.28 -19.41 3.66
N VAL A 141 -2.17 -20.06 4.82
CA VAL A 141 -2.76 -21.38 5.06
C VAL A 141 -4.27 -21.32 5.22
N HIS A 142 -4.80 -20.39 6.03
CA HIS A 142 -6.21 -20.39 6.42
C HIS A 142 -7.11 -19.54 5.53
N VAL A 143 -6.55 -18.55 4.82
CA VAL A 143 -7.33 -17.66 3.93
C VAL A 143 -7.14 -18.03 2.47
N LYS A 144 -5.90 -18.21 2.02
CA LYS A 144 -5.59 -18.61 0.62
C LYS A 144 -5.55 -20.12 0.41
N HIS A 145 -5.62 -20.91 1.48
CA HIS A 145 -5.54 -22.38 1.44
C HIS A 145 -4.30 -22.91 0.72
N VAL A 146 -3.18 -22.16 0.83
CA VAL A 146 -1.89 -22.58 0.29
C VAL A 146 -1.41 -23.82 1.05
N PRO A 147 -0.82 -24.83 0.37
CA PRO A 147 -0.20 -25.96 1.02
C PRO A 147 0.84 -25.51 2.06
N ARG A 148 0.91 -26.21 3.20
CA ARG A 148 1.70 -25.79 4.34
C ARG A 148 3.19 -25.66 4.01
N ASP A 149 3.73 -26.58 3.25
CA ASP A 149 5.13 -26.60 2.79
C ASP A 149 5.47 -25.40 1.89
N GLU A 150 4.58 -25.01 1.00
CA GLU A 150 4.70 -23.82 0.16
C GLU A 150 4.62 -22.53 0.99
N ALA A 151 3.65 -22.46 1.92
CA ALA A 151 3.51 -21.35 2.84
C ALA A 151 4.76 -21.20 3.75
N GLU A 152 5.35 -22.32 4.23
CA GLU A 152 6.60 -22.31 4.99
C GLU A 152 7.76 -21.75 4.17
N ALA A 153 7.94 -22.21 2.94
CA ALA A 153 8.98 -21.70 2.05
C ALA A 153 8.86 -20.20 1.82
N THR A 154 7.62 -19.73 1.59
CA THR A 154 7.30 -18.31 1.42
C THR A 154 7.59 -17.52 2.69
N ALA A 155 7.18 -18.00 3.86
CA ALA A 155 7.40 -17.33 5.14
C ALA A 155 8.90 -17.16 5.41
N ILE A 156 9.71 -18.20 5.18
CA ILE A 156 11.17 -18.17 5.34
C ILE A 156 11.77 -17.14 4.36
N ALA A 157 11.35 -17.16 3.10
CA ALA A 157 11.85 -16.21 2.10
C ALA A 157 11.53 -14.75 2.50
N MET A 158 10.32 -14.48 3.01
CA MET A 158 9.93 -13.13 3.45
C MET A 158 10.67 -12.71 4.72
N LEU A 159 10.95 -13.63 5.65
CA LEU A 159 11.78 -13.34 6.82
C LEU A 159 13.23 -13.01 6.44
N ARG A 160 13.80 -13.71 5.46
CA ARG A 160 15.13 -13.40 4.90
C ARG A 160 15.12 -12.01 4.27
N LYS A 161 14.11 -11.70 3.48
CA LYS A 161 13.95 -10.40 2.81
C LYS A 161 13.98 -9.24 3.80
N VAL A 162 13.35 -9.39 4.96
CA VAL A 162 13.33 -8.34 6.00
C VAL A 162 14.47 -8.51 7.05
N GLY A 163 15.38 -9.46 6.87
CA GLY A 163 16.53 -9.69 7.75
C GLY A 163 16.18 -10.23 9.14
N LEU A 164 15.15 -11.08 9.24
CA LEU A 164 14.64 -11.58 10.53
C LEU A 164 14.47 -13.10 10.58
N GLU A 165 15.16 -13.86 9.71
CA GLU A 165 15.04 -15.33 9.68
C GLU A 165 15.39 -15.97 11.04
N GLU A 166 16.44 -15.47 11.70
CA GLU A 166 16.88 -15.98 13.01
C GLU A 166 15.88 -15.69 14.15
N HIS A 167 14.87 -14.85 13.89
CA HIS A 167 13.87 -14.48 14.88
C HIS A 167 12.54 -15.25 14.69
N ARG A 168 12.50 -16.24 13.80
CA ARG A 168 11.27 -16.95 13.40
C ARG A 168 10.50 -17.57 14.57
N ASP A 169 11.22 -18.07 15.57
CA ASP A 169 10.64 -18.78 16.71
C ASP A 169 10.36 -17.86 17.93
N LYS A 170 10.68 -16.55 17.81
CA LYS A 170 10.41 -15.55 18.84
C LYS A 170 8.94 -15.10 18.80
N TYR A 171 8.46 -14.67 19.95
CA TYR A 171 7.18 -13.98 20.06
C TYR A 171 7.33 -12.46 19.82
N PRO A 172 6.27 -11.75 19.38
CA PRO A 172 6.32 -10.30 19.14
C PRO A 172 6.89 -9.49 20.31
N GLY A 173 6.52 -9.84 21.54
CA GLY A 173 7.04 -9.16 22.75
C GLY A 173 8.55 -9.30 23.01
N GLN A 174 9.24 -10.16 22.26
CA GLN A 174 10.69 -10.35 22.35
C GLN A 174 11.46 -9.57 21.26
N LEU A 175 10.73 -8.79 20.43
CA LEU A 175 11.27 -8.03 19.33
C LEU A 175 11.25 -6.53 19.62
N SER A 176 12.23 -5.79 19.07
CA SER A 176 12.14 -4.32 19.04
C SER A 176 10.98 -3.85 18.15
N GLY A 177 10.54 -2.60 18.32
CA GLY A 177 9.47 -2.02 17.49
C GLY A 177 9.77 -2.10 16.00
N GLY A 178 11.01 -1.77 15.58
CA GLY A 178 11.44 -1.86 14.18
C GLY A 178 11.45 -3.31 13.66
N GLN A 179 11.80 -4.29 14.52
CA GLN A 179 11.70 -5.70 14.17
C GLN A 179 10.23 -6.14 14.02
N GLN A 180 9.35 -5.73 14.93
CA GLN A 180 7.91 -6.03 14.85
C GLN A 180 7.30 -5.45 13.57
N GLN A 181 7.65 -4.22 13.19
CA GLN A 181 7.18 -3.60 11.95
C GLN A 181 7.68 -4.34 10.71
N ARG A 182 8.93 -4.77 10.69
CA ARG A 182 9.45 -5.58 9.57
C ARG A 182 8.78 -6.96 9.50
N VAL A 183 8.41 -7.57 10.62
CA VAL A 183 7.58 -8.78 10.64
C VAL A 183 6.18 -8.49 10.08
N ALA A 184 5.56 -7.36 10.42
CA ALA A 184 4.26 -6.97 9.86
C ALA A 184 4.32 -6.78 8.33
N ILE A 185 5.41 -6.19 7.82
CA ILE A 185 5.67 -6.10 6.37
C ILE A 185 5.82 -7.50 5.76
N ALA A 186 6.65 -8.37 6.34
CA ALA A 186 6.85 -9.74 5.86
C ALA A 186 5.53 -10.53 5.85
N ARG A 187 4.70 -10.39 6.89
CA ARG A 187 3.37 -11.01 6.97
C ARG A 187 2.46 -10.58 5.83
N ALA A 188 2.43 -9.28 5.51
CA ALA A 188 1.64 -8.78 4.38
C ALA A 188 2.17 -9.33 3.05
N LEU A 189 3.50 -9.39 2.86
CA LEU A 189 4.14 -9.92 1.66
C LEU A 189 3.90 -11.42 1.46
N CYS A 190 3.68 -12.21 2.52
CA CYS A 190 3.34 -13.64 2.40
C CYS A 190 2.03 -13.89 1.66
N MET A 191 1.20 -12.88 1.52
CA MET A 191 -0.04 -12.95 0.74
C MET A 191 0.18 -12.63 -0.75
N HIS A 192 1.42 -12.37 -1.18
CA HIS A 192 1.76 -11.96 -2.56
C HIS A 192 0.85 -10.86 -3.09
N PRO A 193 0.76 -9.71 -2.41
CA PRO A 193 -0.08 -8.61 -2.86
C PRO A 193 0.51 -7.91 -4.08
N ASP A 194 -0.34 -7.37 -4.95
CA ASP A 194 0.06 -6.49 -6.06
C ASP A 194 0.25 -5.05 -5.60
N ILE A 195 -0.38 -4.67 -4.48
CA ILE A 195 -0.40 -3.32 -3.92
C ILE A 195 -0.11 -3.39 -2.42
N MET A 196 0.86 -2.63 -1.95
CA MET A 196 1.16 -2.48 -0.52
C MET A 196 0.69 -1.11 -0.01
N LEU A 197 -0.04 -1.13 1.08
CA LEU A 197 -0.57 0.06 1.76
C LEU A 197 0.13 0.22 3.10
N PHE A 198 0.71 1.40 3.35
CA PHE A 198 1.42 1.70 4.58
C PHE A 198 0.77 2.88 5.29
N ASP A 199 0.20 2.66 6.47
CA ASP A 199 -0.42 3.69 7.29
C ASP A 199 0.55 4.09 8.41
N GLU A 200 1.36 5.13 8.16
CA GLU A 200 2.37 5.68 9.09
C GLU A 200 3.30 4.61 9.70
N PRO A 201 4.01 3.81 8.88
CA PRO A 201 4.71 2.60 9.32
C PRO A 201 5.87 2.86 10.30
N THR A 202 6.30 4.10 10.48
CA THR A 202 7.42 4.48 11.34
C THR A 202 7.02 5.32 12.55
N SER A 203 5.78 5.82 12.61
CA SER A 203 5.36 6.78 13.64
C SER A 203 5.29 6.22 15.07
N ALA A 204 5.21 4.89 15.23
CA ALA A 204 5.27 4.21 16.53
C ALA A 204 6.69 3.77 16.93
N LEU A 205 7.72 4.20 16.19
CA LEU A 205 9.10 3.79 16.38
C LEU A 205 9.98 4.92 16.90
N ASP A 206 10.99 4.55 17.69
CA ASP A 206 12.08 5.44 18.00
C ASP A 206 12.86 5.80 16.73
N PRO A 207 13.39 7.04 16.61
CA PRO A 207 14.10 7.49 15.40
C PRO A 207 15.26 6.58 14.98
N GLU A 208 15.94 5.94 15.93
CA GLU A 208 17.04 5.01 15.67
C GLU A 208 16.59 3.73 14.96
N LEU A 209 15.33 3.31 15.16
CA LEU A 209 14.76 2.09 14.58
C LEU A 209 14.05 2.33 13.24
N THR A 210 13.75 3.58 12.91
CA THR A 210 13.05 3.98 11.69
C THR A 210 13.83 3.61 10.42
N GLY A 211 15.16 3.77 10.46
CA GLY A 211 16.03 3.56 9.29
C GLY A 211 15.96 2.16 8.69
N GLU A 212 15.79 1.11 9.51
CA GLU A 212 15.70 -0.28 9.03
C GLU A 212 14.37 -0.55 8.31
N VAL A 213 13.27 0.01 8.83
CA VAL A 213 11.94 -0.11 8.20
C VAL A 213 11.93 0.62 6.86
N LEU A 214 12.42 1.86 6.81
CA LEU A 214 12.52 2.64 5.57
C LEU A 214 13.42 1.98 4.53
N ARG A 215 14.50 1.32 4.95
CA ARG A 215 15.36 0.54 4.04
C ARG A 215 14.60 -0.65 3.43
N THR A 216 13.81 -1.36 4.22
CA THR A 216 12.96 -2.44 3.72
C THR A 216 11.93 -1.92 2.71
N MET A 217 11.29 -0.79 2.99
CA MET A 217 10.33 -0.17 2.06
C MET A 217 11.00 0.31 0.77
N ARG A 218 12.21 0.88 0.86
CA ARG A 218 13.01 1.25 -0.32
C ARG A 218 13.34 0.04 -1.19
N GLN A 219 13.75 -1.07 -0.59
CA GLN A 219 13.98 -2.32 -1.32
C GLN A 219 12.72 -2.79 -2.07
N LEU A 220 11.53 -2.67 -1.47
CA LEU A 220 10.28 -3.01 -2.15
C LEU A 220 10.01 -2.08 -3.35
N ALA A 221 10.33 -0.79 -3.23
CA ALA A 221 10.22 0.17 -4.33
C ALA A 221 11.19 -0.19 -5.48
N ASP A 222 12.44 -0.53 -5.15
CA ASP A 222 13.46 -0.96 -6.13
C ASP A 222 13.05 -2.23 -6.87
N GLU A 223 12.21 -3.07 -6.25
CA GLU A 223 11.61 -4.26 -6.85
C GLU A 223 10.30 -3.97 -7.62
N ASN A 224 9.99 -2.69 -7.88
CA ASN A 224 8.78 -2.21 -8.55
C ASN A 224 7.46 -2.57 -7.85
N MET A 225 7.45 -2.73 -6.52
CA MET A 225 6.22 -2.90 -5.75
C MET A 225 5.37 -1.63 -5.83
N THR A 226 4.10 -1.78 -6.18
CA THR A 226 3.14 -0.66 -6.15
C THR A 226 2.80 -0.33 -4.69
N MET A 227 2.98 0.92 -4.27
CA MET A 227 2.80 1.30 -2.87
C MET A 227 2.02 2.61 -2.71
N LEU A 228 1.12 2.65 -1.73
CA LEU A 228 0.54 3.88 -1.18
C LEU A 228 1.04 4.03 0.26
N VAL A 229 1.71 5.11 0.55
CA VAL A 229 2.42 5.31 1.82
C VAL A 229 1.98 6.60 2.48
N VAL A 230 1.23 6.51 3.57
CA VAL A 230 1.01 7.64 4.48
C VAL A 230 2.25 7.76 5.35
N THR A 231 2.94 8.89 5.29
CA THR A 231 4.18 9.09 6.04
C THR A 231 4.42 10.56 6.41
N HIS A 232 5.21 10.77 7.44
CA HIS A 232 5.80 12.06 7.81
C HIS A 232 7.31 12.10 7.50
N GLU A 233 7.87 11.01 6.98
CA GLU A 233 9.29 10.87 6.63
C GLU A 233 9.58 11.55 5.29
N MET A 234 9.86 12.86 5.33
CA MET A 234 10.12 13.65 4.13
C MET A 234 11.29 13.12 3.29
N PRO A 235 12.43 12.68 3.89
CA PRO A 235 13.53 12.11 3.10
C PRO A 235 13.11 10.86 2.33
N PHE A 236 12.30 9.98 2.94
CA PHE A 236 11.78 8.80 2.27
C PHE A 236 10.84 9.18 1.11
N ALA A 237 9.91 10.11 1.35
CA ALA A 237 8.99 10.56 0.31
C ALA A 237 9.74 11.21 -0.87
N HIS A 238 10.79 11.98 -0.60
CA HIS A 238 11.62 12.61 -1.64
C HIS A 238 12.43 11.57 -2.45
N ASP A 239 13.03 10.61 -1.77
CA ASP A 239 14.00 9.69 -2.39
C ASP A 239 13.34 8.50 -3.11
N VAL A 240 12.14 8.10 -2.70
CA VAL A 240 11.51 6.83 -3.11
C VAL A 240 10.19 7.05 -3.84
N ALA A 241 9.40 8.07 -3.46
CA ALA A 241 8.11 8.29 -4.09
C ALA A 241 8.25 8.93 -5.48
N ASN A 242 7.54 8.36 -6.45
CA ASN A 242 7.43 8.96 -7.79
C ASN A 242 6.15 9.80 -7.94
N LYS A 243 5.25 9.74 -6.94
CA LYS A 243 4.05 10.56 -6.84
C LYS A 243 3.87 11.07 -5.42
N ILE A 244 3.41 12.31 -5.28
CA ILE A 244 3.13 12.90 -3.97
C ILE A 244 1.72 13.49 -3.99
N MET A 245 0.97 13.22 -2.93
CA MET A 245 -0.35 13.78 -2.65
C MET A 245 -0.29 14.55 -1.32
N PHE A 246 -0.86 15.76 -1.31
CA PHE A 246 -0.96 16.62 -0.12
C PHE A 246 -2.43 16.82 0.28
#